data_c525101d5889b8a689d91d2a27a815aa
#
_entry.id   c525101d5889b8a689d91d2a27a815aa
#
_cell.length_a   1.000
_cell.length_b   1.000
_cell.length_c   1.000
_cell.angle_alpha   90.00
_cell.angle_beta   90.00
_cell.angle_gamma   90.00
#
_symmetry.space_group_name_H-M   'P 1'
#
loop_
_entity.id
_entity.type
_entity.pdbx_description
1 polymer ?
#
loop_
_entity_poly.entity_id
_entity_poly.type
_entity_poly.pdbx_seq_one_letter_code
_entity_poly.pdbx_strand_id
1 'polypeptide(L)'
;PFPRHHHNDYDQLERLVQKNACQYETIIILTESIFSMDGDVADLNRLIAIKRQYPNILLYVDEAHAIGARGKTGLGIAEEQSCIQEIDLLVGTFGKALASMGAYLVCSRTIREYLVNTMRPLIFSTALPPFQIAWTSFIWEQLPSFTKERENLLAYSRLLAEALTGKGGEISQSHIIPFIVGESEDCVRKAEELQRKGFYCLPVRPPTVPKGTSRIRFSLTANLTIKNMHQLIVETGRAPA
;
A
#
# COMPACT_ATOMS: atom_id res chain seq x y z
N PRO A 1 5.21 -3.44 24.66
CA PRO A 1 5.26 -2.06 24.18
C PRO A 1 5.29 -2.04 22.66
N PHE A 2 4.73 -0.96 22.05
CA PHE A 2 4.73 -0.78 20.60
C PHE A 2 5.47 0.54 20.29
N PRO A 3 6.81 0.54 20.30
CA PRO A 3 7.56 1.73 19.93
C PRO A 3 7.30 2.06 18.46
N ARG A 4 7.23 3.36 18.15
CA ARG A 4 7.05 3.86 16.79
C ARG A 4 8.30 4.65 16.39
N HIS A 5 8.65 4.58 15.12
CA HIS A 5 9.63 5.45 14.48
C HIS A 5 8.91 6.43 13.54
N HIS A 6 9.58 7.48 13.12
CA HIS A 6 9.07 8.38 12.09
C HIS A 6 8.92 7.63 10.77
N HIS A 7 7.99 8.09 9.96
CA HIS A 7 7.65 7.49 8.68
C HIS A 7 8.90 7.35 7.79
N ASN A 8 9.18 6.11 7.34
CA ASN A 8 10.35 5.74 6.54
C ASN A 8 11.73 6.17 7.12
N ASP A 9 11.81 6.48 8.41
CA ASP A 9 13.09 6.75 9.10
C ASP A 9 13.73 5.43 9.54
N TYR A 10 14.42 4.79 8.62
CA TYR A 10 15.08 3.50 8.85
C TYR A 10 16.27 3.62 9.84
N ASP A 11 16.92 4.76 9.91
CA ASP A 11 18.01 4.99 10.87
C ASP A 11 17.47 5.08 12.30
N GLN A 12 16.33 5.73 12.50
CA GLN A 12 15.64 5.71 13.79
C GLN A 12 15.16 4.29 14.15
N LEU A 13 14.61 3.56 13.18
CA LEU A 13 14.20 2.17 13.37
C LEU A 13 15.40 1.30 13.81
N GLU A 14 16.54 1.42 13.12
CA GLU A 14 17.75 0.67 13.45
C GLU A 14 18.22 0.95 14.87
N ARG A 15 18.26 2.22 15.29
CA ARG A 15 18.56 2.59 16.70
C ARG A 15 17.56 2.00 17.70
N LEU A 16 16.26 1.98 17.37
CA LEU A 16 15.23 1.36 18.22
C LEU A 16 15.42 -0.14 18.33
N VAL A 17 15.72 -0.82 17.23
CA VAL A 17 16.02 -2.26 17.21
C VAL A 17 17.26 -2.55 18.04
N GLN A 18 18.36 -1.85 17.81
CA GLN A 18 19.60 -2.01 18.55
C GLN A 18 19.40 -1.89 20.07
N LYS A 19 18.61 -0.90 20.49
CA LYS A 19 18.32 -0.68 21.92
C LYS A 19 17.52 -1.83 22.54
N ASN A 20 16.67 -2.51 21.78
CA ASN A 20 15.69 -3.48 22.27
C ASN A 20 16.06 -4.94 21.98
N ALA A 21 17.00 -5.21 21.07
CA ALA A 21 17.30 -6.56 20.59
C ALA A 21 17.64 -7.58 21.69
N CYS A 22 18.36 -7.14 22.74
CA CYS A 22 18.71 -7.99 23.87
C CYS A 22 17.63 -8.03 24.97
N GLN A 23 16.55 -7.27 24.86
CA GLN A 23 15.51 -7.15 25.88
C GLN A 23 14.29 -8.03 25.60
N TYR A 24 14.09 -8.43 24.36
CA TYR A 24 12.92 -9.19 23.92
C TYR A 24 13.34 -10.45 23.18
N GLU A 25 12.62 -11.55 23.42
CA GLU A 25 12.82 -12.82 22.74
C GLU A 25 12.47 -12.72 21.24
N THR A 26 11.47 -11.90 20.92
CA THR A 26 11.03 -11.66 19.55
C THR A 26 10.66 -10.19 19.36
N ILE A 27 11.13 -9.61 18.27
CA ILE A 27 10.78 -8.26 17.81
C ILE A 27 10.13 -8.42 16.43
N ILE A 28 8.96 -7.84 16.25
CA ILE A 28 8.30 -7.79 14.93
C ILE A 28 8.39 -6.36 14.40
N ILE A 29 9.07 -6.20 13.25
CA ILE A 29 9.01 -4.97 12.45
C ILE A 29 7.79 -5.09 11.56
N LEU A 30 6.88 -4.11 11.66
CA LEU A 30 5.64 -4.06 10.90
C LEU A 30 5.63 -2.84 9.99
N THR A 31 5.36 -3.05 8.70
CA THR A 31 5.25 -1.98 7.70
C THR A 31 4.18 -2.30 6.65
N GLU A 32 3.69 -1.26 5.96
CA GLU A 32 3.05 -1.42 4.64
C GLU A 32 4.13 -1.33 3.56
N SER A 33 3.97 -2.01 2.43
CA SER A 33 4.85 -1.88 1.27
C SER A 33 4.53 -0.64 0.43
N ILE A 34 3.24 -0.29 0.36
CA ILE A 34 2.72 0.99 -0.17
C ILE A 34 1.84 1.59 0.91
N PHE A 35 2.18 2.79 1.37
CA PHE A 35 1.44 3.46 2.42
C PHE A 35 0.14 4.06 1.90
N SER A 36 -0.94 3.77 2.61
CA SER A 36 -2.31 3.98 2.14
C SER A 36 -2.72 5.44 1.98
N MET A 37 -2.06 6.39 2.64
CA MET A 37 -2.44 7.81 2.63
C MET A 37 -1.58 8.68 1.70
N ASP A 38 -0.31 8.34 1.57
CA ASP A 38 0.67 9.15 0.83
C ASP A 38 1.15 8.47 -0.45
N GLY A 39 0.94 7.15 -0.57
CA GLY A 39 1.26 6.38 -1.78
C GLY A 39 2.76 6.16 -1.98
N ASP A 40 3.57 6.48 -0.99
CA ASP A 40 4.98 6.19 -0.99
C ASP A 40 5.27 4.70 -0.72
N VAL A 41 6.46 4.27 -1.04
CA VAL A 41 6.88 2.86 -1.04
C VAL A 41 7.95 2.64 0.02
N ALA A 42 7.81 1.57 0.79
CA ALA A 42 8.82 1.17 1.76
C ALA A 42 10.06 0.58 1.05
N ASP A 43 11.24 0.90 1.57
CA ASP A 43 12.49 0.23 1.22
C ASP A 43 12.59 -1.09 2.03
N LEU A 44 12.05 -2.17 1.45
CA LEU A 44 12.05 -3.49 2.08
C LEU A 44 13.48 -4.05 2.21
N ASN A 45 14.37 -3.72 1.28
CA ASN A 45 15.75 -4.17 1.33
C ASN A 45 16.50 -3.53 2.52
N ARG A 46 16.21 -2.27 2.85
CA ARG A 46 16.76 -1.62 4.06
C ARG A 46 16.22 -2.28 5.33
N LEU A 47 14.94 -2.61 5.39
CA LEU A 47 14.33 -3.34 6.51
C LEU A 47 14.95 -4.74 6.70
N ILE A 48 15.18 -5.44 5.61
CA ILE A 48 15.84 -6.76 5.62
C ILE A 48 17.29 -6.63 6.10
N ALA A 49 18.01 -5.59 5.69
CA ALA A 49 19.36 -5.34 6.17
C ALA A 49 19.41 -5.14 7.71
N ILE A 50 18.43 -4.44 8.29
CA ILE A 50 18.27 -4.31 9.73
C ILE A 50 17.94 -5.66 10.37
N LYS A 51 16.95 -6.39 9.81
CA LYS A 51 16.55 -7.72 10.31
C LYS A 51 17.73 -8.69 10.39
N ARG A 52 18.55 -8.75 9.36
CA ARG A 52 19.70 -9.68 9.28
C ARG A 52 20.75 -9.50 10.38
N GLN A 53 20.76 -8.34 11.05
CA GLN A 53 21.69 -8.08 12.14
C GLN A 53 21.30 -8.78 13.45
N TYR A 54 20.03 -9.22 13.58
CA TYR A 54 19.49 -9.76 14.82
C TYR A 54 18.62 -10.99 14.55
N PRO A 55 18.92 -12.15 15.15
CA PRO A 55 18.25 -13.41 14.87
C PRO A 55 16.79 -13.47 15.40
N ASN A 56 16.43 -12.58 16.30
CA ASN A 56 15.12 -12.53 16.94
C ASN A 56 14.16 -11.53 16.31
N ILE A 57 14.48 -11.00 15.11
CA ILE A 57 13.60 -10.10 14.38
C ILE A 57 12.80 -10.86 13.32
N LEU A 58 11.51 -10.62 13.31
CA LEU A 58 10.59 -11.02 12.25
C LEU A 58 10.11 -9.77 11.50
N LEU A 59 10.05 -9.86 10.17
CA LEU A 59 9.54 -8.80 9.31
C LEU A 59 8.12 -9.13 8.84
N TYR A 60 7.18 -8.27 9.19
CA TYR A 60 5.79 -8.29 8.73
C TYR A 60 5.59 -7.20 7.69
N VAL A 61 5.16 -7.56 6.48
CA VAL A 61 4.90 -6.63 5.38
C VAL A 61 3.46 -6.78 4.91
N ASP A 62 2.73 -5.66 4.89
CA ASP A 62 1.39 -5.58 4.32
C ASP A 62 1.48 -5.10 2.87
N GLU A 63 1.14 -5.98 1.94
CA GLU A 63 1.09 -5.73 0.48
C GLU A 63 -0.33 -5.38 -0.02
N ALA A 64 -1.24 -5.06 0.88
CA ALA A 64 -2.65 -4.86 0.52
C ALA A 64 -2.90 -3.84 -0.59
N HIS A 65 -2.03 -2.85 -0.73
CA HIS A 65 -2.08 -1.86 -1.81
C HIS A 65 -1.19 -2.20 -3.00
N ALA A 66 -0.31 -3.19 -2.88
CA ALA A 66 0.66 -3.51 -3.93
C ALA A 66 0.30 -4.77 -4.73
N ILE A 67 -0.31 -5.77 -4.08
CA ILE A 67 -0.77 -7.00 -4.76
C ILE A 67 -1.67 -6.67 -5.95
N GLY A 68 -1.40 -7.28 -7.10
CA GLY A 68 -2.08 -7.04 -8.38
C GLY A 68 -1.64 -5.79 -9.13
N ALA A 69 -1.17 -4.75 -8.40
CA ALA A 69 -0.81 -3.44 -8.95
C ALA A 69 0.69 -3.25 -9.24
N ARG A 70 1.56 -3.96 -8.51
CA ARG A 70 3.02 -3.82 -8.58
C ARG A 70 3.70 -5.18 -8.74
N GLY A 71 4.97 -5.14 -9.16
CA GLY A 71 5.74 -6.34 -9.45
C GLY A 71 5.52 -6.87 -10.86
N LYS A 72 6.46 -7.68 -11.35
CA LYS A 72 6.45 -8.22 -12.73
C LYS A 72 5.24 -9.11 -12.99
N THR A 73 4.91 -9.98 -12.03
CA THR A 73 3.75 -10.89 -12.11
C THR A 73 2.56 -10.42 -11.29
N GLY A 74 2.68 -9.26 -10.61
CA GLY A 74 1.63 -8.69 -9.79
C GLY A 74 1.68 -9.09 -8.32
N LEU A 75 2.81 -9.61 -7.84
CA LEU A 75 2.96 -10.06 -6.45
C LEU A 75 3.42 -8.96 -5.49
N GLY A 76 3.42 -7.70 -5.94
CA GLY A 76 3.65 -6.55 -5.08
C GLY A 76 5.09 -6.01 -5.06
N ILE A 77 5.38 -5.18 -4.07
CA ILE A 77 6.69 -4.53 -3.88
C ILE A 77 7.77 -5.54 -3.48
N ALA A 78 7.42 -6.55 -2.70
CA ALA A 78 8.37 -7.60 -2.32
C ALA A 78 8.89 -8.37 -3.54
N GLU A 79 8.05 -8.59 -4.56
CA GLU A 79 8.48 -9.11 -5.86
C GLU A 79 9.36 -8.09 -6.59
N GLU A 80 8.93 -6.84 -6.67
CA GLU A 80 9.65 -5.78 -7.38
C GLU A 80 11.06 -5.56 -6.81
N GLN A 81 11.20 -5.64 -5.49
CA GLN A 81 12.48 -5.54 -4.79
C GLN A 81 13.21 -6.89 -4.64
N SER A 82 12.67 -7.98 -5.22
CA SER A 82 13.25 -9.32 -5.23
C SER A 82 13.55 -9.89 -3.83
N CYS A 83 12.66 -9.65 -2.87
CA CYS A 83 12.89 -9.96 -1.46
C CYS A 83 11.77 -10.77 -0.77
N ILE A 84 10.85 -11.36 -1.51
CA ILE A 84 9.72 -12.14 -0.96
C ILE A 84 10.19 -13.18 0.07
N GLN A 85 11.29 -13.90 -0.21
CA GLN A 85 11.78 -14.99 0.63
C GLN A 85 12.39 -14.52 1.96
N GLU A 86 12.67 -13.23 2.10
CA GLU A 86 13.25 -12.64 3.31
C GLU A 86 12.20 -12.14 4.31
N ILE A 87 10.93 -12.11 3.88
CA ILE A 87 9.81 -11.64 4.69
C ILE A 87 9.20 -12.82 5.44
N ASP A 88 9.05 -12.68 6.77
CA ASP A 88 8.53 -13.76 7.62
C ASP A 88 7.01 -13.86 7.58
N LEU A 89 6.34 -12.71 7.46
CA LEU A 89 4.88 -12.57 7.45
C LEU A 89 4.49 -11.61 6.32
N LEU A 90 4.18 -12.14 5.14
CA LEU A 90 3.75 -11.36 3.99
C LEU A 90 2.23 -11.44 3.88
N VAL A 91 1.57 -10.30 4.04
CA VAL A 91 0.10 -10.20 4.03
C VAL A 91 -0.37 -9.47 2.81
N GLY A 92 -1.48 -9.89 2.25
CA GLY A 92 -2.19 -9.15 1.22
C GLY A 92 -3.69 -9.33 1.33
N THR A 93 -4.44 -8.52 0.61
CA THR A 93 -5.90 -8.58 0.60
C THR A 93 -6.45 -8.96 -0.76
N PHE A 94 -7.54 -9.71 -0.75
CA PHE A 94 -8.32 -9.97 -1.95
C PHE A 94 -9.33 -8.86 -2.27
N GLY A 95 -9.56 -7.92 -1.32
CA GLY A 95 -10.62 -6.92 -1.39
C GLY A 95 -10.30 -5.66 -2.19
N LYS A 96 -9.12 -5.56 -2.80
CA LYS A 96 -8.71 -4.40 -3.60
C LYS A 96 -8.52 -4.79 -5.06
N ALA A 97 -7.29 -4.87 -5.56
CA ALA A 97 -7.01 -5.17 -6.97
C ALA A 97 -7.54 -6.53 -7.46
N LEU A 98 -7.69 -7.51 -6.56
CA LEU A 98 -8.25 -8.81 -6.91
C LEU A 98 -9.79 -8.86 -6.93
N ALA A 99 -10.47 -7.75 -6.64
CA ALA A 99 -11.94 -7.63 -6.71
C ALA A 99 -12.69 -8.79 -6.02
N SER A 100 -12.23 -9.21 -4.85
CA SER A 100 -12.73 -10.35 -4.09
C SER A 100 -12.92 -10.00 -2.62
N MET A 101 -12.95 -10.98 -1.72
CA MET A 101 -13.07 -10.79 -0.27
C MET A 101 -12.05 -11.63 0.47
N GLY A 102 -11.65 -11.16 1.65
CA GLY A 102 -10.71 -11.84 2.52
C GLY A 102 -9.27 -11.35 2.32
N ALA A 103 -8.35 -12.10 2.92
CA ALA A 103 -6.92 -11.80 2.90
C ALA A 103 -6.13 -13.10 2.92
N TYR A 104 -4.85 -13.01 2.68
CA TYR A 104 -3.91 -14.12 2.80
C TYR A 104 -2.70 -13.71 3.64
N LEU A 105 -2.08 -14.71 4.23
CA LEU A 105 -0.80 -14.59 4.91
C LEU A 105 0.14 -15.68 4.38
N VAL A 106 1.27 -15.27 3.83
CA VAL A 106 2.37 -16.14 3.42
C VAL A 106 3.43 -16.10 4.52
N CYS A 107 3.83 -17.27 5.00
CA CYS A 107 4.83 -17.42 6.05
C CYS A 107 5.47 -18.82 6.02
N SER A 108 6.46 -19.05 6.88
CA SER A 108 7.05 -20.38 7.04
C SER A 108 6.02 -21.41 7.54
N ARG A 109 6.29 -22.68 7.28
CA ARG A 109 5.43 -23.77 7.78
C ARG A 109 5.27 -23.74 9.32
N THR A 110 6.34 -23.49 10.04
CA THR A 110 6.33 -23.40 11.49
C THR A 110 5.40 -22.28 12.00
N ILE A 111 5.50 -21.08 11.41
CA ILE A 111 4.61 -19.96 11.75
C ILE A 111 3.16 -20.32 11.40
N ARG A 112 2.92 -20.91 10.23
CA ARG A 112 1.58 -21.33 9.83
C ARG A 112 0.96 -22.33 10.82
N GLU A 113 1.69 -23.36 11.21
CA GLU A 113 1.22 -24.36 12.18
C GLU A 113 0.91 -23.71 13.54
N TYR A 114 1.75 -22.79 13.99
CA TYR A 114 1.48 -22.02 15.22
C TYR A 114 0.19 -21.19 15.09
N LEU A 115 0.03 -20.42 14.01
CA LEU A 115 -1.12 -19.55 13.81
C LEU A 115 -2.44 -20.34 13.69
N VAL A 116 -2.46 -21.46 12.99
CA VAL A 116 -3.65 -22.31 12.87
C VAL A 116 -4.15 -22.79 14.23
N ASN A 117 -3.24 -22.98 15.19
CA ASN A 117 -3.59 -23.47 16.53
C ASN A 117 -3.80 -22.35 17.57
N THR A 118 -3.38 -21.10 17.31
CA THR A 118 -3.40 -20.05 18.32
C THR A 118 -4.10 -18.76 17.87
N MET A 119 -4.23 -18.53 16.56
CA MET A 119 -4.81 -17.30 16.02
C MET A 119 -6.33 -17.31 16.16
N ARG A 120 -6.83 -16.68 17.21
CA ARG A 120 -8.28 -16.64 17.51
C ARG A 120 -9.16 -16.16 16.34
N PRO A 121 -8.81 -15.08 15.58
CA PRO A 121 -9.61 -14.68 14.42
C PRO A 121 -9.71 -15.73 13.32
N LEU A 122 -8.70 -16.60 13.17
CA LEU A 122 -8.75 -17.71 12.23
C LEU A 122 -9.59 -18.87 12.74
N ILE A 123 -9.42 -19.26 14.02
CA ILE A 123 -10.10 -20.39 14.64
C ILE A 123 -11.61 -20.16 14.75
N PHE A 124 -12.02 -18.94 15.08
CA PHE A 124 -13.42 -18.58 15.38
C PHE A 124 -14.10 -17.82 14.23
N SER A 125 -13.51 -17.79 13.03
CA SER A 125 -14.13 -17.23 11.84
C SER A 125 -14.82 -18.30 11.01
N THR A 126 -15.93 -17.90 10.37
CA THR A 126 -16.55 -18.70 9.32
C THR A 126 -15.68 -18.68 8.07
N ALA A 127 -15.54 -19.82 7.41
CA ALA A 127 -14.82 -19.93 6.15
C ALA A 127 -15.43 -19.06 5.05
N LEU A 128 -14.60 -18.61 4.13
CA LEU A 128 -15.09 -17.91 2.94
C LEU A 128 -15.97 -18.83 2.09
N PRO A 129 -17.03 -18.31 1.46
CA PRO A 129 -17.87 -19.10 0.56
C PRO A 129 -17.08 -19.73 -0.59
N PRO A 130 -17.37 -20.98 -0.99
CA PRO A 130 -16.61 -21.66 -2.06
C PRO A 130 -16.54 -20.90 -3.39
N PHE A 131 -17.64 -20.24 -3.79
CA PHE A 131 -17.63 -19.43 -5.02
C PHE A 131 -16.68 -18.25 -4.94
N GLN A 132 -16.52 -17.66 -3.75
CA GLN A 132 -15.58 -16.56 -3.52
C GLN A 132 -14.14 -17.04 -3.65
N ILE A 133 -13.84 -18.21 -3.14
CA ILE A 133 -12.52 -18.85 -3.27
C ILE A 133 -12.23 -19.18 -4.74
N ALA A 134 -13.20 -19.74 -5.47
CA ALA A 134 -13.08 -20.05 -6.89
C ALA A 134 -12.83 -18.77 -7.72
N TRP A 135 -13.55 -17.69 -7.44
CA TRP A 135 -13.32 -16.38 -8.07
C TRP A 135 -11.92 -15.85 -7.78
N THR A 136 -11.50 -15.89 -6.53
CA THR A 136 -10.17 -15.45 -6.12
C THR A 136 -9.07 -16.23 -6.83
N SER A 137 -9.21 -17.57 -6.91
CA SER A 137 -8.26 -18.44 -7.63
C SER A 137 -8.19 -18.08 -9.11
N PHE A 138 -9.34 -17.91 -9.75
CA PHE A 138 -9.42 -17.49 -11.16
C PHE A 138 -8.67 -16.17 -11.40
N ILE A 139 -8.92 -15.13 -10.59
CA ILE A 139 -8.23 -13.84 -10.73
C ILE A 139 -6.73 -13.97 -10.43
N TRP A 140 -6.37 -14.75 -9.42
CA TRP A 140 -4.97 -14.98 -9.06
C TRP A 140 -4.18 -15.60 -10.22
N GLU A 141 -4.74 -16.58 -10.91
CA GLU A 141 -4.14 -17.21 -12.07
C GLU A 141 -3.95 -16.25 -13.25
N GLN A 142 -4.80 -15.20 -13.35
CA GLN A 142 -4.69 -14.18 -14.39
C GLN A 142 -3.68 -13.07 -14.07
N LEU A 143 -3.25 -12.89 -12.81
CA LEU A 143 -2.36 -11.80 -12.42
C LEU A 143 -1.12 -11.63 -13.31
N PRO A 144 -0.40 -12.70 -13.70
CA PRO A 144 0.77 -12.56 -14.58
C PRO A 144 0.43 -11.96 -15.95
N SER A 145 -0.79 -12.16 -16.46
CA SER A 145 -1.21 -11.69 -17.79
C SER A 145 -1.52 -10.18 -17.82
N PHE A 146 -1.80 -9.53 -16.68
CA PHE A 146 -2.15 -8.11 -16.58
C PHE A 146 -0.93 -7.16 -16.64
N THR A 147 0.10 -7.50 -17.42
CA THR A 147 1.33 -6.70 -17.51
C THR A 147 1.06 -5.31 -18.08
N LYS A 148 0.30 -5.23 -19.16
CA LYS A 148 -0.03 -3.96 -19.82
C LYS A 148 -0.86 -3.04 -18.91
N GLU A 149 -1.78 -3.61 -18.15
CA GLU A 149 -2.61 -2.89 -17.21
C GLU A 149 -1.75 -2.28 -16.08
N ARG A 150 -0.77 -3.04 -15.56
CA ARG A 150 0.19 -2.53 -14.56
C ARG A 150 1.09 -1.43 -15.12
N GLU A 151 1.60 -1.60 -16.35
CA GLU A 151 2.41 -0.58 -17.02
C GLU A 151 1.62 0.72 -17.23
N ASN A 152 0.38 0.63 -17.71
CA ASN A 152 -0.51 1.77 -17.88
C ASN A 152 -0.78 2.45 -16.53
N LEU A 153 -1.11 1.68 -15.50
CA LEU A 153 -1.37 2.19 -14.16
C LEU A 153 -0.16 2.97 -13.63
N LEU A 154 1.04 2.44 -13.79
CA LEU A 154 2.29 3.10 -13.37
C LEU A 154 2.55 4.38 -14.16
N ALA A 155 2.34 4.37 -15.48
CA ALA A 155 2.52 5.55 -16.34
C ALA A 155 1.54 6.67 -15.96
N TYR A 156 0.25 6.33 -15.77
CA TYR A 156 -0.77 7.32 -15.36
C TYR A 156 -0.52 7.85 -13.95
N SER A 157 -0.03 6.98 -13.05
CA SER A 157 0.32 7.38 -11.69
C SER A 157 1.44 8.42 -11.68
N ARG A 158 2.49 8.19 -12.46
CA ARG A 158 3.60 9.15 -12.61
C ARG A 158 3.13 10.47 -13.17
N LEU A 159 2.36 10.43 -14.27
CA LEU A 159 1.83 11.64 -14.92
C LEU A 159 1.02 12.50 -13.93
N LEU A 160 0.11 11.88 -13.17
CA LEU A 160 -0.72 12.60 -12.21
C LEU A 160 0.10 13.10 -11.02
N ALA A 161 0.99 12.26 -10.49
CA ALA A 161 1.83 12.62 -9.34
C ALA A 161 2.74 13.82 -9.66
N GLU A 162 3.40 13.83 -10.81
CA GLU A 162 4.23 14.93 -11.28
C GLU A 162 3.43 16.22 -11.43
N ALA A 163 2.22 16.14 -12.00
CA ALA A 163 1.36 17.31 -12.15
C ALA A 163 0.87 17.89 -10.82
N LEU A 164 0.59 17.04 -9.84
CA LEU A 164 -0.02 17.47 -8.55
C LEU A 164 1.02 17.89 -7.51
N THR A 165 2.21 17.31 -7.50
CA THR A 165 3.20 17.55 -6.46
C THR A 165 3.81 18.95 -6.51
N GLY A 166 3.91 19.54 -7.70
CA GLY A 166 4.56 20.84 -7.87
C GLY A 166 6.09 20.78 -7.64
N LYS A 167 6.78 21.92 -7.79
CA LYS A 167 8.24 21.98 -7.64
C LYS A 167 8.66 21.75 -6.19
N GLY A 168 9.40 20.67 -5.93
CA GLY A 168 10.06 20.40 -4.64
C GLY A 168 9.26 19.57 -3.63
N GLY A 169 8.08 19.04 -3.99
CA GLY A 169 7.36 18.08 -3.14
C GLY A 169 7.79 16.64 -3.37
N GLU A 170 7.50 15.77 -2.42
CA GLU A 170 7.66 14.34 -2.59
C GLU A 170 6.61 13.79 -3.54
N ILE A 171 7.05 13.07 -4.58
CA ILE A 171 6.18 12.48 -5.60
C ILE A 171 5.75 11.11 -5.12
N SER A 172 4.43 10.84 -5.11
CA SER A 172 3.93 9.49 -4.86
C SER A 172 4.54 8.50 -5.85
N GLN A 173 4.92 7.34 -5.32
CA GLN A 173 5.57 6.28 -6.07
C GLN A 173 4.60 5.16 -6.50
N SER A 174 3.31 5.32 -6.23
CA SER A 174 2.27 4.32 -6.49
C SER A 174 1.04 4.90 -7.19
N HIS A 175 0.03 4.07 -7.37
CA HIS A 175 -1.28 4.46 -7.88
C HIS A 175 -2.16 5.22 -6.86
N ILE A 176 -1.67 5.43 -5.66
CA ILE A 176 -2.29 6.26 -4.63
C ILE A 176 -1.62 7.62 -4.63
N ILE A 177 -2.33 8.66 -5.01
CA ILE A 177 -1.77 9.99 -5.20
C ILE A 177 -2.53 10.99 -4.33
N PRO A 178 -1.87 11.55 -3.32
CA PRO A 178 -2.47 12.58 -2.49
C PRO A 178 -2.45 13.94 -3.20
N PHE A 179 -3.60 14.58 -3.25
CA PHE A 179 -3.72 15.99 -3.62
C PHE A 179 -4.00 16.79 -2.35
N ILE A 180 -2.95 17.36 -1.76
CA ILE A 180 -3.03 18.13 -0.52
C ILE A 180 -3.75 19.45 -0.80
N VAL A 181 -4.88 19.67 -0.11
CA VAL A 181 -5.67 20.92 -0.20
C VAL A 181 -5.42 21.80 1.02
N GLY A 182 -5.24 21.21 2.21
CA GLY A 182 -4.98 21.90 3.48
C GLY A 182 -6.17 21.87 4.41
N GLU A 183 -7.06 22.88 4.34
CA GLU A 183 -8.19 22.96 5.23
C GLU A 183 -9.32 22.00 4.87
N SER A 184 -10.05 21.54 5.89
CA SER A 184 -11.08 20.49 5.72
C SER A 184 -12.24 20.95 4.84
N GLU A 185 -12.69 22.18 4.99
CA GLU A 185 -13.81 22.76 4.23
C GLU A 185 -13.44 22.92 2.76
N ASP A 186 -12.22 23.41 2.48
CA ASP A 186 -11.71 23.54 1.11
C ASP A 186 -11.56 22.20 0.43
N CYS A 187 -11.11 21.19 1.17
CA CYS A 187 -10.97 19.83 0.68
C CYS A 187 -12.34 19.21 0.30
N VAL A 188 -13.36 19.41 1.12
CA VAL A 188 -14.73 18.97 0.81
C VAL A 188 -15.23 19.67 -0.45
N ARG A 189 -15.13 21.01 -0.52
CA ARG A 189 -15.57 21.80 -1.67
C ARG A 189 -14.88 21.34 -2.97
N LYS A 190 -13.56 21.12 -2.90
CA LYS A 190 -12.79 20.63 -4.06
C LYS A 190 -13.18 19.22 -4.50
N ALA A 191 -13.45 18.33 -3.54
CA ALA A 191 -13.95 16.99 -3.86
C ALA A 191 -15.31 17.03 -4.55
N GLU A 192 -16.26 17.85 -4.05
CA GLU A 192 -17.58 18.03 -4.67
C GLU A 192 -17.49 18.65 -6.07
N GLU A 193 -16.56 19.58 -6.28
CA GLU A 193 -16.29 20.14 -7.61
C GLU A 193 -15.85 19.07 -8.60
N LEU A 194 -14.88 18.25 -8.22
CA LEU A 194 -14.39 17.13 -9.04
C LEU A 194 -15.48 16.08 -9.30
N GLN A 195 -16.30 15.76 -8.29
CA GLN A 195 -17.43 14.84 -8.45
C GLN A 195 -18.45 15.35 -9.47
N ARG A 196 -18.78 16.65 -9.45
CA ARG A 196 -19.65 17.27 -10.47
C ARG A 196 -19.06 17.21 -11.89
N LYS A 197 -17.75 17.09 -12.01
CA LYS A 197 -17.00 16.90 -13.27
C LYS A 197 -16.85 15.43 -13.67
N GLY A 198 -17.43 14.50 -12.88
CA GLY A 198 -17.44 13.07 -13.18
C GLY A 198 -16.27 12.30 -12.56
N PHE A 199 -15.47 12.89 -11.69
CA PHE A 199 -14.39 12.21 -10.99
C PHE A 199 -14.84 11.77 -9.60
N TYR A 200 -15.02 10.47 -9.39
CA TYR A 200 -15.34 9.94 -8.07
C TYR A 200 -14.11 9.98 -7.17
N CYS A 201 -14.10 10.89 -6.22
CA CYS A 201 -13.06 11.05 -5.22
C CYS A 201 -13.66 11.52 -3.89
N LEU A 202 -12.97 11.23 -2.79
CA LEU A 202 -13.42 11.55 -1.44
C LEU A 202 -12.39 12.41 -0.72
N PRO A 203 -12.84 13.38 0.10
CA PRO A 203 -11.95 14.16 0.96
C PRO A 203 -11.51 13.33 2.16
N VAL A 204 -10.20 13.24 2.39
CA VAL A 204 -9.60 12.68 3.59
C VAL A 204 -9.24 13.83 4.53
N ARG A 205 -9.75 13.76 5.76
CA ARG A 205 -9.69 14.85 6.75
C ARG A 205 -9.28 14.32 8.12
N PRO A 206 -8.95 15.18 9.08
CA PRO A 206 -8.80 14.78 10.47
C PRO A 206 -10.04 14.01 10.99
N PRO A 207 -9.86 12.97 11.82
CA PRO A 207 -8.60 12.54 12.46
C PRO A 207 -7.73 11.61 11.62
N THR A 208 -8.15 11.23 10.40
CA THR A 208 -7.40 10.30 9.53
C THR A 208 -6.04 10.86 9.11
N VAL A 209 -5.97 12.17 8.90
CA VAL A 209 -4.75 12.91 8.59
C VAL A 209 -4.58 14.08 9.57
N PRO A 210 -3.38 14.63 9.77
CA PRO A 210 -3.17 15.77 10.64
C PRO A 210 -3.96 17.01 10.20
N LYS A 211 -4.26 17.92 11.15
CA LYS A 211 -4.89 19.21 10.84
C LYS A 211 -4.04 20.01 9.85
N GLY A 212 -4.70 20.70 8.90
CA GLY A 212 -4.03 21.46 7.86
C GLY A 212 -3.45 20.62 6.71
N THR A 213 -3.67 19.31 6.73
CA THR A 213 -3.18 18.40 5.68
C THR A 213 -4.31 17.60 5.02
N SER A 214 -5.54 18.13 5.06
CA SER A 214 -6.66 17.50 4.38
C SER A 214 -6.38 17.38 2.88
N ARG A 215 -6.75 16.26 2.32
CA ARG A 215 -6.37 15.90 0.94
C ARG A 215 -7.47 15.15 0.21
N ILE A 216 -7.45 15.22 -1.10
CA ILE A 216 -8.16 14.26 -1.94
C ILE A 216 -7.17 13.14 -2.25
N ARG A 217 -7.52 11.91 -1.91
CA ARG A 217 -6.71 10.73 -2.20
C ARG A 217 -7.20 10.11 -3.49
N PHE A 218 -6.48 10.32 -4.57
CA PHE A 218 -6.76 9.60 -5.82
C PHE A 218 -6.21 8.17 -5.73
N SER A 219 -7.07 7.20 -6.03
CA SER A 219 -6.68 5.79 -6.19
C SER A 219 -6.97 5.43 -7.64
N LEU A 220 -5.92 5.37 -8.44
CA LEU A 220 -6.05 5.12 -9.87
C LEU A 220 -6.33 3.65 -10.15
N THR A 221 -6.99 3.40 -11.28
CA THR A 221 -7.26 2.06 -11.80
C THR A 221 -6.70 1.93 -13.23
N ALA A 222 -6.42 0.71 -13.64
CA ALA A 222 -5.87 0.44 -14.97
C ALA A 222 -6.85 0.73 -16.13
N ASN A 223 -8.15 0.88 -15.83
CA ASN A 223 -9.18 1.18 -16.83
C ASN A 223 -9.25 2.67 -17.23
N LEU A 224 -8.50 3.52 -16.55
CA LEU A 224 -8.39 4.93 -16.91
C LEU A 224 -7.67 5.10 -18.25
N THR A 225 -7.91 6.23 -18.90
CA THR A 225 -7.25 6.60 -20.16
C THR A 225 -6.38 7.82 -19.95
N ILE A 226 -5.43 8.04 -20.86
CA ILE A 226 -4.62 9.26 -20.86
C ILE A 226 -5.49 10.52 -20.92
N LYS A 227 -6.62 10.48 -21.64
CA LYS A 227 -7.59 11.58 -21.69
C LYS A 227 -8.19 11.86 -20.30
N ASN A 228 -8.53 10.81 -19.54
CA ASN A 228 -9.02 10.99 -18.16
C ASN A 228 -7.95 11.66 -17.29
N MET A 229 -6.68 11.30 -17.45
CA MET A 229 -5.59 11.90 -16.67
C MET A 229 -5.41 13.38 -16.99
N HIS A 230 -5.35 13.75 -18.28
CA HIS A 230 -5.25 15.16 -18.66
C HIS A 230 -6.44 15.98 -18.17
N GLN A 231 -7.66 15.45 -18.30
CA GLN A 231 -8.85 16.12 -17.80
C GLN A 231 -8.78 16.31 -16.27
N LEU A 232 -8.42 15.28 -15.52
CA LEU A 232 -8.27 15.36 -14.05
C LEU A 232 -7.23 16.41 -13.65
N ILE A 233 -6.07 16.43 -14.31
CA ILE A 233 -5.01 17.43 -14.06
C ILE A 233 -5.55 18.85 -14.24
N VAL A 234 -6.24 19.12 -15.36
CA VAL A 234 -6.84 20.45 -15.62
C VAL A 234 -7.86 20.80 -14.53
N GLU A 235 -8.73 19.88 -14.16
CA GLU A 235 -9.79 20.13 -13.17
C GLU A 235 -9.23 20.29 -11.73
N THR A 236 -8.03 19.81 -11.43
CA THR A 236 -7.36 20.13 -10.16
C THR A 236 -6.81 21.57 -10.11
N GLY A 237 -6.83 22.30 -11.23
CA GLY A 237 -6.27 23.64 -11.35
C GLY A 237 -4.76 23.65 -11.59
N ARG A 238 -4.19 22.52 -12.02
CA ARG A 238 -2.78 22.39 -12.40
C ARG A 238 -2.66 22.39 -13.93
N ALA A 239 -1.55 22.86 -14.45
CA ALA A 239 -1.26 22.75 -15.87
C ALA A 239 -0.76 21.33 -16.17
N PRO A 240 -1.22 20.70 -17.28
CA PRO A 240 -0.58 19.47 -17.73
C PRO A 240 0.88 19.76 -18.09
N ALA A 241 1.77 18.83 -17.73
CA ALA A 241 3.18 18.92 -18.03
C ALA A 241 3.44 18.76 -19.55
#